data_a001944be430013dce0fb00d23edadc0
#
_entry.id   a001944be430013dce0fb00d23edadc0
#
_cell.length_a   1.000
_cell.length_b   1.000
_cell.length_c   1.000
_cell.angle_alpha   90.00
_cell.angle_beta   90.00
_cell.angle_gamma   90.00
#
_symmetry.space_group_name_H-M   'P 1'
#
loop_
_entity.id
_entity.type
_entity.pdbx_description
1 polymer ?
#
loop_
_entity_poly.entity_id
_entity_poly.type
_entity_poly.pdbx_seq_one_letter_code
_entity_poly.pdbx_strand_id
1 'polypeptide(L)'
;SVPNEEVQQIAQQLTGQGVSRQALGLATRVLDVDARLPDPRILEVHPELSFQRMAGEVLPSKKSARGVARRISSLAQAMTDVDVVAALETCPADVPIDDSLDAFATLWTARRHADGRSEGILASPEIDSRGTAMQMTV
;
A
#
# COMPACT_ATOMS: atom_id res chain seq x y z
N SER A 1 -21.18 11.93 9.86
CA SER A 1 -20.44 10.66 9.99
C SER A 1 -21.33 9.66 10.73
N VAL A 2 -21.42 8.45 10.24
CA VAL A 2 -22.16 7.36 10.91
C VAL A 2 -21.43 7.03 12.22
N PRO A 3 -22.14 6.87 13.34
CA PRO A 3 -21.50 6.48 14.60
C PRO A 3 -20.81 5.11 14.49
N ASN A 4 -19.65 4.95 15.14
CA ASN A 4 -18.87 3.70 15.07
C ASN A 4 -19.66 2.46 15.48
N GLU A 5 -20.61 2.59 16.40
CA GLU A 5 -21.48 1.50 16.85
C GLU A 5 -22.42 1.01 15.73
N GLU A 6 -22.97 1.94 14.96
CA GLU A 6 -23.84 1.62 13.82
C GLU A 6 -23.04 0.91 12.70
N VAL A 7 -21.82 1.37 12.43
CA VAL A 7 -20.91 0.70 11.47
C VAL A 7 -20.60 -0.73 11.93
N GLN A 8 -20.34 -0.95 13.21
CA GLN A 8 -20.10 -2.26 13.77
C GLN A 8 -21.33 -3.20 13.64
N GLN A 9 -22.53 -2.68 13.91
CA GLN A 9 -23.76 -3.46 13.78
C GLN A 9 -24.02 -3.86 12.33
N ILE A 10 -23.88 -2.93 11.39
CA ILE A 10 -24.06 -3.21 9.96
C ILE A 10 -23.02 -4.24 9.47
N ALA A 11 -21.76 -4.08 9.83
CA ALA A 11 -20.71 -5.03 9.45
C ALA A 11 -21.00 -6.42 10.00
N GLN A 12 -21.39 -6.52 11.28
CA GLN A 12 -21.74 -7.78 11.90
C GLN A 12 -22.93 -8.47 11.21
N GLN A 13 -23.93 -7.69 10.80
CA GLN A 13 -25.10 -8.22 10.07
C GLN A 13 -24.76 -8.73 8.67
N LEU A 14 -23.88 -8.00 7.95
CA LEU A 14 -23.55 -8.31 6.56
C LEU A 14 -22.50 -9.42 6.41
N THR A 15 -21.51 -9.45 7.30
CA THR A 15 -20.32 -10.30 7.13
C THR A 15 -20.14 -11.34 8.25
N GLY A 16 -20.93 -11.25 9.32
CA GLY A 16 -20.73 -12.05 10.53
C GLY A 16 -19.54 -11.62 11.38
N GLN A 17 -18.84 -10.53 11.00
CA GLN A 17 -17.65 -10.01 11.68
C GLN A 17 -17.76 -8.50 11.91
N GLY A 18 -17.15 -8.02 13.01
CA GLY A 18 -17.04 -6.59 13.26
C GLY A 18 -15.85 -5.96 12.49
N VAL A 19 -15.87 -4.63 12.38
CA VAL A 19 -14.77 -3.85 11.80
C VAL A 19 -13.73 -3.57 12.89
N SER A 20 -12.43 -3.76 12.57
CA SER A 20 -11.36 -3.45 13.53
C SER A 20 -11.30 -1.94 13.84
N ARG A 21 -10.82 -1.58 15.04
CA ARG A 21 -10.60 -0.17 15.39
C ARG A 21 -9.64 0.54 14.42
N GLN A 22 -8.65 -0.16 13.91
CA GLN A 22 -7.72 0.35 12.92
C GLN A 22 -8.45 0.67 11.60
N ALA A 23 -9.30 -0.21 11.11
CA ALA A 23 -10.08 0.02 9.89
C ALA A 23 -11.05 1.21 10.07
N LEU A 24 -11.72 1.33 11.23
CA LEU A 24 -12.55 2.51 11.54
C LEU A 24 -11.74 3.80 11.55
N GLY A 25 -10.51 3.77 12.10
CA GLY A 25 -9.60 4.94 12.10
C GLY A 25 -9.17 5.37 10.70
N LEU A 26 -9.20 4.47 9.72
CA LEU A 26 -8.87 4.76 8.32
C LEU A 26 -10.08 5.24 7.49
N ALA A 27 -11.30 5.08 7.98
CA ALA A 27 -12.53 5.31 7.20
C ALA A 27 -12.56 6.70 6.54
N THR A 28 -12.20 7.77 7.25
CA THR A 28 -12.19 9.11 6.70
C THR A 28 -11.19 9.23 5.54
N ARG A 29 -9.99 8.67 5.68
CA ARG A 29 -8.97 8.69 4.62
C ARG A 29 -9.39 7.87 3.41
N VAL A 30 -10.03 6.73 3.63
CA VAL A 30 -10.60 5.91 2.55
C VAL A 30 -11.65 6.70 1.77
N LEU A 31 -12.58 7.37 2.47
CA LEU A 31 -13.61 8.21 1.84
C LEU A 31 -13.02 9.42 1.10
N ASP A 32 -11.95 10.03 1.62
CA ASP A 32 -11.25 11.14 0.96
C ASP A 32 -10.60 10.71 -0.36
N VAL A 33 -10.03 9.51 -0.42
CA VAL A 33 -9.48 8.94 -1.66
C VAL A 33 -10.61 8.53 -2.59
N ASP A 34 -11.61 7.83 -2.08
CA ASP A 34 -12.77 7.36 -2.83
C ASP A 34 -13.52 8.51 -3.55
N ALA A 35 -13.62 9.67 -2.90
CA ALA A 35 -14.23 10.87 -3.50
C ALA A 35 -13.45 11.41 -4.73
N ARG A 36 -12.21 10.97 -4.94
CA ARG A 36 -11.36 11.36 -6.08
C ARG A 36 -11.35 10.33 -7.21
N LEU A 37 -11.90 9.15 -6.97
CA LEU A 37 -11.98 8.09 -7.96
C LEU A 37 -13.25 8.21 -8.85
N PRO A 38 -13.19 7.75 -10.12
CA PRO A 38 -12.01 7.22 -10.79
C PRO A 38 -11.06 8.33 -11.27
N ASP A 39 -9.80 8.24 -10.94
CA ASP A 39 -8.74 9.08 -11.51
C ASP A 39 -7.57 8.15 -11.90
N PRO A 40 -7.16 8.08 -13.18
CA PRO A 40 -6.12 7.17 -13.64
C PRO A 40 -4.72 7.43 -13.02
N ARG A 41 -4.54 8.57 -12.35
CA ARG A 41 -3.31 8.90 -11.63
C ARG A 41 -3.28 8.34 -10.20
N ILE A 42 -4.42 7.85 -9.71
CA ILE A 42 -4.53 7.26 -8.36
C ILE A 42 -4.58 5.75 -8.50
N LEU A 43 -3.60 5.09 -7.91
CA LEU A 43 -3.46 3.63 -7.95
C LEU A 43 -3.48 3.07 -6.54
N GLU A 44 -4.13 1.93 -6.37
CA GLU A 44 -3.98 1.13 -5.17
C GLU A 44 -2.70 0.30 -5.26
N VAL A 45 -1.84 0.46 -4.27
CA VAL A 45 -0.56 -0.24 -4.16
C VAL A 45 -0.50 -1.00 -2.84
N HIS A 46 -0.07 -2.25 -2.88
CA HIS A 46 0.26 -3.01 -1.68
C HIS A 46 1.80 -3.13 -1.57
N PRO A 47 2.45 -2.37 -0.67
CA PRO A 47 3.92 -2.27 -0.62
C PRO A 47 4.62 -3.63 -0.53
N GLU A 48 4.03 -4.59 0.17
CA GLU A 48 4.58 -5.92 0.33
C GLU A 48 4.65 -6.71 -0.99
N LEU A 49 3.67 -6.53 -1.88
CA LEU A 49 3.68 -7.11 -3.22
C LEU A 49 4.74 -6.43 -4.10
N SER A 50 4.91 -5.11 -3.95
CA SER A 50 5.99 -4.39 -4.62
C SER A 50 7.36 -4.89 -4.18
N PHE A 51 7.57 -5.14 -2.89
CA PHE A 51 8.80 -5.77 -2.39
C PHE A 51 9.02 -7.17 -2.91
N GLN A 52 8.00 -8.00 -2.95
CA GLN A 52 8.10 -9.35 -3.54
C GLN A 52 8.46 -9.29 -5.03
N ARG A 53 7.89 -8.33 -5.76
CA ARG A 53 8.23 -8.11 -7.17
C ARG A 53 9.67 -7.64 -7.37
N MET A 54 10.19 -6.74 -6.52
CA MET A 54 11.59 -6.31 -6.55
C MET A 54 12.55 -7.45 -6.23
N ALA A 55 12.24 -8.24 -5.18
CA ALA A 55 13.13 -9.28 -4.67
C ALA A 55 13.05 -10.60 -5.43
N GLY A 56 11.97 -10.84 -6.19
CA GLY A 56 11.67 -12.11 -6.82
C GLY A 56 11.30 -13.25 -5.85
N GLU A 57 11.11 -12.93 -4.57
CA GLU A 57 10.79 -13.88 -3.50
C GLU A 57 9.93 -13.25 -2.41
N VAL A 58 9.31 -14.09 -1.58
CA VAL A 58 8.62 -13.65 -0.36
C VAL A 58 9.68 -13.25 0.68
N LEU A 59 9.57 -12.02 1.19
CA LEU A 59 10.54 -11.50 2.15
C LEU A 59 10.20 -11.91 3.59
N PRO A 60 11.20 -11.97 4.50
CA PRO A 60 10.97 -12.16 5.93
C PRO A 60 10.13 -11.02 6.52
N SER A 61 9.52 -11.28 7.69
CA SER A 61 8.68 -10.30 8.40
C SER A 61 9.36 -8.93 8.49
N LYS A 62 8.65 -7.88 8.08
CA LYS A 62 9.13 -6.49 8.16
C LYS A 62 9.42 -6.01 9.60
N LYS A 63 8.95 -6.75 10.60
CA LYS A 63 9.24 -6.52 12.02
C LYS A 63 10.57 -7.13 12.48
N SER A 64 11.26 -7.90 11.63
CA SER A 64 12.58 -8.49 11.94
C SER A 64 13.70 -7.67 11.31
N ALA A 65 14.87 -7.63 11.97
CA ALA A 65 16.06 -6.97 11.43
C ALA A 65 16.42 -7.51 10.04
N ARG A 66 16.31 -8.84 9.84
CA ARG A 66 16.54 -9.48 8.53
C ARG A 66 15.55 -8.98 7.48
N GLY A 67 14.25 -8.84 7.84
CA GLY A 67 13.23 -8.36 6.91
C GLY A 67 13.42 -6.90 6.52
N VAL A 68 13.82 -6.04 7.46
CA VAL A 68 14.20 -4.64 7.19
C VAL A 68 15.40 -4.58 6.25
N ALA A 69 16.49 -5.30 6.58
CA ALA A 69 17.70 -5.31 5.76
C ALA A 69 17.45 -5.80 4.32
N ARG A 70 16.61 -6.84 4.15
CA ARG A 70 16.24 -7.34 2.82
C ARG A 70 15.46 -6.30 2.01
N ARG A 71 14.55 -5.55 2.63
CA ARG A 71 13.81 -4.48 1.95
C ARG A 71 14.70 -3.32 1.53
N ILE A 72 15.60 -2.87 2.41
CA ILE A 72 16.59 -1.83 2.05
C ILE A 72 17.45 -2.30 0.88
N SER A 73 17.96 -3.54 0.91
CA SER A 73 18.75 -4.09 -0.20
C SER A 73 17.96 -4.19 -1.50
N SER A 74 16.69 -4.59 -1.45
CA SER A 74 15.83 -4.66 -2.64
C SER A 74 15.58 -3.27 -3.24
N LEU A 75 15.33 -2.27 -2.41
CA LEU A 75 15.17 -0.88 -2.85
C LEU A 75 16.46 -0.34 -3.48
N ALA A 76 17.61 -0.53 -2.83
CA ALA A 76 18.90 -0.06 -3.35
C ALA A 76 19.25 -0.69 -4.71
N GLN A 77 18.85 -1.94 -4.95
CA GLN A 77 19.05 -2.62 -6.24
C GLN A 77 18.05 -2.14 -7.32
N ALA A 78 16.80 -1.87 -6.92
CA ALA A 78 15.73 -1.51 -7.84
C ALA A 78 15.68 -0.01 -8.17
N MET A 79 16.25 0.86 -7.32
CA MET A 79 16.25 2.33 -7.41
C MET A 79 17.70 2.85 -7.35
N THR A 80 18.50 2.51 -8.33
CA THR A 80 19.95 2.80 -8.35
C THR A 80 20.28 4.30 -8.43
N ASP A 81 19.31 5.13 -8.76
CA ASP A 81 19.39 6.59 -8.78
C ASP A 81 19.08 7.25 -7.42
N VAL A 82 18.71 6.46 -6.40
CA VAL A 82 18.36 6.92 -5.05
C VAL A 82 19.28 6.28 -4.03
N ASP A 83 19.95 7.10 -3.23
CA ASP A 83 20.61 6.60 -2.01
C ASP A 83 19.54 6.39 -0.94
N VAL A 84 19.01 5.17 -0.89
CA VAL A 84 17.94 4.78 0.04
C VAL A 84 18.37 4.94 1.49
N VAL A 85 19.64 4.66 1.82
CA VAL A 85 20.14 4.77 3.20
C VAL A 85 20.20 6.23 3.62
N ALA A 86 20.83 7.08 2.81
CA ALA A 86 20.88 8.52 3.09
C ALA A 86 19.48 9.15 3.18
N ALA A 87 18.55 8.70 2.34
CA ALA A 87 17.16 9.18 2.40
C ALA A 87 16.45 8.73 3.68
N LEU A 88 16.68 7.49 4.16
CA LEU A 88 16.13 7.03 5.44
C LEU A 88 16.70 7.80 6.64
N GLU A 89 17.97 8.22 6.60
CA GLU A 89 18.60 9.05 7.64
C GLU A 89 17.94 10.43 7.77
N THR A 90 17.28 10.91 6.72
CA THR A 90 16.56 12.20 6.73
C THR A 90 15.10 12.09 7.18
N CYS A 91 14.59 10.88 7.36
CA CYS A 91 13.22 10.68 7.85
C CYS A 91 13.05 11.23 9.27
N PRO A 92 11.90 11.84 9.60
CA PRO A 92 11.60 12.25 10.97
C PRO A 92 11.70 11.06 11.95
N ALA A 93 12.24 11.31 13.15
CA ALA A 93 12.52 10.26 14.12
C ALA A 93 11.28 9.53 14.67
N ASP A 94 10.10 10.12 14.53
CA ASP A 94 8.81 9.57 14.94
C ASP A 94 8.13 8.73 13.86
N VAL A 95 8.68 8.68 12.64
CA VAL A 95 8.17 7.83 11.56
C VAL A 95 8.73 6.41 11.69
N PRO A 96 7.87 5.39 11.81
CA PRO A 96 8.30 4.00 11.85
C PRO A 96 9.08 3.61 10.59
N ILE A 97 10.12 2.80 10.75
CA ILE A 97 10.95 2.34 9.62
C ILE A 97 10.13 1.57 8.57
N ASP A 98 9.15 0.79 8.98
CA ASP A 98 8.28 0.06 8.06
C ASP A 98 7.42 1.01 7.21
N ASP A 99 6.92 2.11 7.77
CA ASP A 99 6.16 3.11 7.01
C ASP A 99 7.05 3.83 5.98
N SER A 100 8.30 4.15 6.37
CA SER A 100 9.27 4.74 5.45
C SER A 100 9.62 3.80 4.29
N LEU A 101 9.84 2.53 4.57
CA LEU A 101 10.13 1.52 3.54
C LEU A 101 8.91 1.28 2.63
N ASP A 102 7.70 1.25 3.19
CA ASP A 102 6.46 1.11 2.43
C ASP A 102 6.25 2.31 1.48
N ALA A 103 6.63 3.54 1.89
CA ALA A 103 6.61 4.72 1.04
C ALA A 103 7.58 4.60 -0.15
N PHE A 104 8.81 4.08 0.06
CA PHE A 104 9.74 3.82 -1.03
C PHE A 104 9.24 2.76 -2.01
N ALA A 105 8.62 1.69 -1.51
CA ALA A 105 8.03 0.66 -2.37
C ALA A 105 6.89 1.23 -3.22
N THR A 106 6.07 2.10 -2.64
CA THR A 106 5.00 2.81 -3.35
C THR A 106 5.58 3.76 -4.42
N LEU A 107 6.64 4.51 -4.11
CA LEU A 107 7.34 5.35 -5.08
C LEU A 107 7.90 4.54 -6.25
N TRP A 108 8.50 3.38 -5.98
CA TRP A 108 8.99 2.49 -7.03
C TRP A 108 7.86 2.03 -7.96
N THR A 109 6.71 1.61 -7.40
CA THR A 109 5.54 1.23 -8.20
C THR A 109 5.00 2.42 -9.01
N ALA A 110 4.93 3.62 -8.42
CA ALA A 110 4.48 4.82 -9.12
C ALA A 110 5.41 5.17 -10.32
N ARG A 111 6.74 5.04 -10.16
CA ARG A 111 7.69 5.21 -11.27
C ARG A 111 7.48 4.18 -12.37
N ARG A 112 7.28 2.91 -12.01
CA ARG A 112 6.96 1.85 -12.98
C ARG A 112 5.68 2.15 -13.74
N HIS A 113 4.66 2.67 -13.05
CA HIS A 113 3.41 3.06 -13.68
C HIS A 113 3.63 4.21 -14.69
N ALA A 114 4.35 5.24 -14.30
CA ALA A 114 4.68 6.36 -15.20
C ALA A 114 5.45 5.92 -16.45
N ASP A 115 6.28 4.87 -16.32
CA ASP A 115 7.05 4.26 -17.42
C ASP A 115 6.25 3.20 -18.22
N GLY A 116 4.98 2.96 -17.89
CA GLY A 116 4.16 1.92 -18.53
C GLY A 116 4.60 0.48 -18.20
N ARG A 117 5.31 0.26 -17.09
CA ARG A 117 5.86 -1.04 -16.67
C ARG A 117 5.16 -1.67 -15.47
N SER A 118 4.17 -0.98 -14.89
CA SER A 118 3.38 -1.54 -13.80
C SER A 118 2.42 -2.61 -14.29
N GLU A 119 2.09 -3.52 -13.40
CA GLU A 119 1.19 -4.64 -13.66
C GLU A 119 0.08 -4.67 -12.62
N GLY A 120 -1.14 -4.94 -13.06
CA GLY A 120 -2.24 -5.25 -12.15
C GLY A 120 -2.11 -6.68 -11.63
N ILE A 121 -2.40 -6.88 -10.35
CA ILE A 121 -2.30 -8.21 -9.71
C ILE A 121 -3.39 -9.16 -10.24
N LEU A 122 -4.58 -8.64 -10.52
CA LEU A 122 -5.70 -9.43 -11.02
C LEU A 122 -5.78 -9.35 -12.54
N ALA A 123 -5.84 -10.52 -13.19
CA ALA A 123 -6.01 -10.59 -14.64
C ALA A 123 -7.37 -10.03 -15.10
N SER A 124 -8.39 -10.12 -14.25
CA SER A 124 -9.75 -9.61 -14.50
C SER A 124 -10.29 -8.98 -13.21
N PRO A 125 -9.97 -7.72 -12.94
CA PRO A 125 -10.47 -7.04 -11.75
C PRO A 125 -11.98 -6.82 -11.84
N GLU A 126 -12.65 -6.92 -10.71
CA GLU A 126 -14.03 -6.47 -10.57
C GLU A 126 -14.09 -4.95 -10.72
N ILE A 127 -15.20 -4.47 -11.27
CA ILE A 127 -15.48 -3.05 -11.40
C ILE A 127 -16.54 -2.69 -10.36
N ASP A 128 -16.29 -1.70 -9.55
CA ASP A 128 -17.25 -1.20 -8.58
C ASP A 128 -18.42 -0.45 -9.24
N SER A 129 -19.43 -0.07 -8.46
CA SER A 129 -20.61 0.65 -8.95
C SER A 129 -20.32 2.04 -9.53
N ARG A 130 -19.09 2.55 -9.38
CA ARG A 130 -18.63 3.85 -9.86
C ARG A 130 -17.70 3.75 -11.06
N GLY A 131 -17.45 2.53 -11.54
CA GLY A 131 -16.56 2.28 -12.68
C GLY A 131 -15.07 2.16 -12.32
N THR A 132 -14.73 2.07 -11.03
CA THR A 132 -13.35 1.89 -10.58
C THR A 132 -12.98 0.41 -10.57
N ALA A 133 -11.86 0.05 -11.18
CA ALA A 133 -11.34 -1.30 -11.10
C ALA A 133 -10.78 -1.60 -9.70
N MET A 134 -11.25 -2.67 -9.07
CA MET A 134 -10.77 -3.15 -7.77
C MET A 134 -9.46 -3.91 -7.99
N GLN A 135 -8.36 -3.18 -8.15
CA GLN A 135 -7.07 -3.69 -8.61
C GLN A 135 -5.94 -3.12 -7.79
N MET A 136 -5.05 -3.99 -7.29
CA MET A 136 -3.74 -3.60 -6.76
C MET A 136 -2.70 -3.59 -7.88
N THR A 137 -1.77 -2.66 -7.83
CA THR A 137 -0.74 -2.44 -8.84
C THR A 137 0.67 -2.65 -8.27
N VAL A 138 1.57 -3.23 -9.05
CA VAL A 138 2.98 -3.43 -8.74
C VAL A 138 3.90 -2.96 -9.87
#